data_2051a276afbcddb07c86017bfcf359dd
#
_entry.id   2051a276afbcddb07c86017bfcf359dd
#
_cell.length_a   1.000
_cell.length_b   1.000
_cell.length_c   1.000
_cell.angle_alpha   90.00
_cell.angle_beta   90.00
_cell.angle_gamma   90.00
#
_symmetry.space_group_name_H-M   'P 1'
#
loop_
_entity.id
_entity.type
_entity.pdbx_description
1 polymer ?
#
loop_
_entity_poly.entity_id
_entity_poly.type
_entity_poly.pdbx_seq_one_letter_code
_entity_poly.pdbx_strand_id
1 'polypeptide(L)'
;MKRSLTTITLLLACATMGMAQAFDNLPNPIEDVNKVVDNTPDSIAKALMARPAPGSTRKGNNPVLFLVGNSTMRNGTLGNGNNGQWGWGYYAHLYFNPNKISVENQALGGMSTRTFYRKLWPAIYNALKPGDWVIVSIGHNDNGPFDSGRARAVIPGTGNDSLLVTIKETGEKEEVYTYGGYLRRYIADCRRKGAHIILMSLTPRDDYDAQTGKIVRKPQTQWAAYTAAEEGVPFVDLNEISGEKLDSYSHWKEKYHFYMDHIHSSYWGAQMNARSAAEGIWQSDNPALKPLKQMMQNVELPTYPVQRQEGKPVVWITGDSTVKNADKDKNGMWGWGALADKIFNLKKITPYNAAMAGRSTRSYIREGRWEKVYNSLKPGDFVLIEFGHNDICPITDQKARGVIPSAADTCHVYKMDNGQYAMVYSFGWYLKKMIDDTREKGATPILVSLTTRNEWNNGKVERRNDSYGKWYRQVVDATGVEFLDLHNIIADYLDKHYNSKAKAAEYFNHDHTHTSLKGATNNALLVAKGLKAMHSKLAGYLK
;
A
#
# COMPACT_ATOMS: atom_id res chain seq x y z
N MET A 1 18.34 -18.11 -28.16
CA MET A 1 17.55 -17.19 -29.04
C MET A 1 16.04 -17.44 -29.07
N LYS A 2 15.41 -18.03 -28.03
CA LYS A 2 13.94 -18.28 -27.97
C LYS A 2 13.17 -17.49 -26.90
N ARG A 3 13.83 -16.60 -26.13
CA ARG A 3 13.18 -15.80 -25.08
C ARG A 3 12.71 -14.40 -25.52
N SER A 4 13.08 -13.96 -26.72
CA SER A 4 12.77 -12.61 -27.22
C SER A 4 11.41 -12.53 -27.94
N LEU A 5 10.91 -13.61 -28.55
CA LEU A 5 9.64 -13.59 -29.29
C LEU A 5 8.39 -13.58 -28.39
N THR A 6 8.47 -14.26 -27.23
CA THR A 6 7.31 -14.39 -26.33
C THR A 6 6.95 -13.06 -25.62
N THR A 7 7.94 -12.20 -25.42
CA THR A 7 7.73 -10.90 -24.73
C THR A 7 7.09 -9.86 -25.66
N ILE A 8 7.36 -9.94 -26.97
CA ILE A 8 6.76 -9.04 -27.96
C ILE A 8 5.30 -9.42 -28.22
N THR A 9 4.97 -10.70 -28.24
CA THR A 9 3.61 -11.20 -28.50
C THR A 9 2.64 -10.84 -27.36
N LEU A 10 3.08 -10.83 -26.10
CA LEU A 10 2.24 -10.44 -24.96
C LEU A 10 2.02 -8.91 -24.85
N LEU A 11 2.96 -8.11 -25.31
CA LEU A 11 2.77 -6.65 -25.45
C LEU A 11 1.74 -6.30 -26.54
N LEU A 12 1.71 -7.08 -27.64
CA LEU A 12 0.70 -6.93 -28.67
C LEU A 12 -0.71 -7.38 -28.22
N ALA A 13 -0.83 -8.41 -27.36
CA ALA A 13 -2.13 -8.93 -26.95
C ALA A 13 -2.97 -7.92 -26.16
N CYS A 14 -2.36 -7.08 -25.34
CA CYS A 14 -3.08 -5.97 -24.67
C CYS A 14 -3.40 -4.81 -25.64
N ALA A 15 -2.69 -4.71 -26.76
CA ALA A 15 -2.87 -3.65 -27.73
C ALA A 15 -3.96 -3.95 -28.77
N THR A 16 -4.33 -5.21 -28.97
CA THR A 16 -5.25 -5.67 -30.01
C THR A 16 -6.67 -6.01 -29.53
N MET A 17 -6.90 -6.11 -28.22
CA MET A 17 -8.25 -6.27 -27.68
C MET A 17 -9.04 -4.97 -27.85
N GLY A 18 -10.18 -5.03 -28.51
CA GLY A 18 -11.15 -3.94 -28.49
C GLY A 18 -11.60 -3.66 -27.06
N MET A 19 -11.79 -2.38 -26.70
CA MET A 19 -12.09 -1.97 -25.31
C MET A 19 -13.31 -2.67 -24.72
N ALA A 20 -14.39 -2.87 -25.51
CA ALA A 20 -15.57 -3.60 -25.07
C ALA A 20 -15.23 -5.03 -24.63
N GLN A 21 -14.45 -5.75 -25.43
CA GLN A 21 -14.08 -7.15 -25.15
C GLN A 21 -13.16 -7.32 -23.93
N ALA A 22 -12.36 -6.29 -23.59
CA ALA A 22 -11.49 -6.33 -22.42
C ALA A 22 -12.24 -6.08 -21.10
N PHE A 23 -13.37 -5.36 -21.16
CA PHE A 23 -14.23 -5.14 -19.97
C PHE A 23 -15.25 -6.26 -19.76
N ASP A 24 -15.62 -6.99 -20.81
CA ASP A 24 -16.59 -8.09 -20.73
C ASP A 24 -15.99 -9.38 -20.17
N ASN A 25 -14.67 -9.52 -20.12
CA ASN A 25 -13.95 -10.71 -19.65
C ASN A 25 -13.12 -10.47 -18.40
N LEU A 26 -13.67 -9.70 -17.45
CA LEU A 26 -13.01 -9.55 -16.16
C LEU A 26 -13.07 -10.87 -15.37
N PRO A 27 -11.98 -11.25 -14.70
CA PRO A 27 -12.00 -12.41 -13.82
C PRO A 27 -12.98 -12.16 -12.66
N ASN A 28 -13.63 -13.24 -12.20
CA ASN A 28 -14.50 -13.13 -11.04
C ASN A 28 -13.66 -12.82 -9.79
N PRO A 29 -14.06 -11.86 -8.96
CA PRO A 29 -13.44 -11.63 -7.67
C PRO A 29 -13.76 -12.79 -6.72
N ILE A 30 -13.00 -12.89 -5.64
CA ILE A 30 -13.30 -13.80 -4.54
C ILE A 30 -14.54 -13.29 -3.81
N GLU A 31 -15.60 -14.08 -3.78
CA GLU A 31 -16.87 -13.72 -3.13
C GLU A 31 -16.75 -13.66 -1.60
N ASP A 32 -16.07 -14.65 -1.01
CA ASP A 32 -15.85 -14.72 0.43
C ASP A 32 -14.36 -14.58 0.75
N VAL A 33 -13.98 -13.35 1.05
CA VAL A 33 -12.58 -12.99 1.37
C VAL A 33 -12.06 -13.71 2.63
N ASN A 34 -12.96 -14.19 3.50
CA ASN A 34 -12.56 -14.95 4.69
C ASN A 34 -12.10 -16.37 4.34
N LYS A 35 -12.55 -16.92 3.23
CA LYS A 35 -12.09 -18.23 2.72
C LYS A 35 -10.67 -18.19 2.14
N VAL A 36 -10.15 -17.02 1.85
CA VAL A 36 -8.74 -16.83 1.43
C VAL A 36 -7.78 -17.12 2.57
N VAL A 37 -8.25 -16.96 3.80
CA VAL A 37 -7.48 -17.30 5.00
C VAL A 37 -7.60 -18.81 5.21
N ASP A 38 -6.67 -19.55 4.65
CA ASP A 38 -6.56 -20.98 4.88
C ASP A 38 -6.13 -21.24 6.32
N ASN A 39 -7.08 -21.68 7.15
CA ASN A 39 -6.89 -22.05 8.55
C ASN A 39 -6.87 -23.59 8.73
N THR A 40 -6.64 -24.35 7.67
CA THR A 40 -6.45 -25.79 7.78
C THR A 40 -5.23 -26.10 8.64
N PRO A 41 -5.19 -27.28 9.32
CA PRO A 41 -4.01 -27.70 10.07
C PRO A 41 -2.72 -27.64 9.25
N ASP A 42 -2.77 -28.00 7.97
CA ASP A 42 -1.62 -27.98 7.06
C ASP A 42 -1.12 -26.55 6.78
N SER A 43 -2.02 -25.60 6.58
CA SER A 43 -1.62 -24.22 6.32
C SER A 43 -1.07 -23.56 7.59
N ILE A 44 -1.63 -23.89 8.76
CA ILE A 44 -1.08 -23.46 10.04
C ILE A 44 0.31 -24.06 10.25
N ALA A 45 0.52 -25.33 9.98
CA ALA A 45 1.83 -25.97 10.06
C ALA A 45 2.84 -25.33 9.11
N LYS A 46 2.47 -25.06 7.85
CA LYS A 46 3.30 -24.33 6.88
C LYS A 46 3.63 -22.92 7.37
N ALA A 47 2.67 -22.21 7.92
CA ALA A 47 2.88 -20.87 8.48
C ALA A 47 3.81 -20.87 9.69
N LEU A 48 3.73 -21.93 10.52
CA LEU A 48 4.66 -22.15 11.63
C LEU A 48 6.09 -22.37 11.13
N MET A 49 6.26 -23.22 10.12
CA MET A 49 7.57 -23.53 9.54
C MET A 49 8.19 -22.36 8.77
N ALA A 50 7.39 -21.48 8.20
CA ALA A 50 7.85 -20.33 7.44
C ALA A 50 8.35 -19.16 8.32
N ARG A 51 8.16 -19.25 9.66
CA ARG A 51 8.74 -18.28 10.60
C ARG A 51 10.21 -18.65 10.86
N PRO A 52 11.07 -17.66 11.17
CA PRO A 52 12.40 -17.99 11.68
C PRO A 52 12.27 -18.80 12.97
N ALA A 53 13.10 -19.80 13.17
CA ALA A 53 13.23 -20.42 14.48
C ALA A 53 13.65 -19.35 15.50
N PRO A 54 13.04 -19.29 16.70
CA PRO A 54 13.34 -18.23 17.64
C PRO A 54 14.83 -18.12 17.95
N GLY A 55 15.38 -16.91 17.81
CA GLY A 55 16.79 -16.58 18.01
C GLY A 55 17.70 -16.91 16.82
N SER A 56 17.19 -17.49 15.73
CA SER A 56 18.02 -17.92 14.59
C SER A 56 18.58 -16.76 13.76
N THR A 57 17.97 -15.57 13.82
CA THR A 57 18.45 -14.38 13.09
C THR A 57 19.51 -13.60 13.85
N ARG A 58 19.88 -14.02 15.05
CA ARG A 58 20.89 -13.37 15.88
C ARG A 58 22.24 -13.27 15.16
N LYS A 59 22.78 -12.07 15.13
CA LYS A 59 24.12 -11.80 14.54
C LYS A 59 25.14 -11.65 15.67
N GLY A 60 25.99 -12.65 15.84
CA GLY A 60 26.97 -12.64 16.92
C GLY A 60 26.31 -12.50 18.29
N ASN A 61 26.71 -11.48 19.05
CA ASN A 61 26.17 -11.18 20.37
C ASN A 61 25.07 -10.11 20.36
N ASN A 62 24.64 -9.65 19.18
CA ASN A 62 23.60 -8.63 19.09
C ASN A 62 22.27 -9.16 19.65
N PRO A 63 21.48 -8.29 20.30
CA PRO A 63 20.16 -8.67 20.77
C PRO A 63 19.21 -8.99 19.61
N VAL A 64 18.16 -9.73 19.91
CA VAL A 64 17.02 -9.98 19.05
C VAL A 64 15.80 -9.26 19.60
N LEU A 65 15.05 -8.60 18.73
CA LEU A 65 13.71 -8.07 19.00
C LEU A 65 12.69 -9.09 18.52
N PHE A 66 12.04 -9.76 19.44
CA PHE A 66 10.95 -10.70 19.15
C PHE A 66 9.62 -9.97 19.10
N LEU A 67 8.88 -10.12 18.01
CA LEU A 67 7.53 -9.59 17.88
C LEU A 67 6.51 -10.70 18.17
N VAL A 68 5.74 -10.52 19.24
CA VAL A 68 4.70 -11.44 19.72
C VAL A 68 3.34 -10.86 19.40
N GLY A 69 2.56 -11.55 18.56
CA GLY A 69 1.28 -11.05 18.08
C GLY A 69 0.47 -12.06 17.29
N ASN A 70 -0.58 -11.57 16.67
CA ASN A 70 -1.51 -12.36 15.88
C ASN A 70 -1.46 -11.98 14.38
N SER A 71 -2.59 -12.17 13.67
CA SER A 71 -2.70 -11.90 12.23
C SER A 71 -2.45 -10.44 11.84
N THR A 72 -2.74 -9.47 12.71
CA THR A 72 -2.47 -8.06 12.41
C THR A 72 -0.98 -7.73 12.41
N MET A 73 -0.16 -8.57 13.02
CA MET A 73 1.29 -8.47 13.01
C MET A 73 1.94 -9.39 11.98
N ARG A 74 1.38 -10.60 11.73
CA ARG A 74 1.80 -11.54 10.68
C ARG A 74 0.62 -12.36 10.20
N ASN A 75 0.27 -12.22 8.92
CA ASN A 75 -0.84 -12.94 8.30
C ASN A 75 -0.37 -13.81 7.13
N GLY A 76 -1.20 -14.81 6.79
CA GLY A 76 -0.91 -15.77 5.73
C GLY A 76 0.28 -16.68 6.02
N THR A 77 0.49 -17.64 5.15
CA THR A 77 1.55 -18.66 5.30
C THR A 77 2.94 -18.02 5.36
N LEU A 78 3.23 -17.09 4.46
CA LEU A 78 4.56 -16.49 4.35
C LEU A 78 4.71 -15.19 5.16
N GLY A 79 3.61 -14.58 5.60
CA GLY A 79 3.62 -13.30 6.31
C GLY A 79 4.01 -12.09 5.45
N ASN A 80 3.96 -12.23 4.12
CA ASN A 80 4.39 -11.23 3.13
C ASN A 80 3.23 -10.74 2.25
N GLY A 81 2.01 -10.79 2.74
CA GLY A 81 0.82 -10.36 2.01
C GLY A 81 0.35 -11.31 0.91
N ASN A 82 0.85 -12.55 0.86
CA ASN A 82 0.51 -13.53 -0.19
C ASN A 82 -0.98 -13.92 -0.23
N ASN A 83 -1.71 -13.69 0.84
CA ASN A 83 -3.17 -13.86 0.93
C ASN A 83 -3.96 -12.55 0.83
N GLY A 84 -3.33 -11.45 0.44
CA GLY A 84 -3.93 -10.12 0.36
C GLY A 84 -3.94 -9.34 1.67
N GLN A 85 -3.78 -10.01 2.82
CA GLN A 85 -3.74 -9.39 4.14
C GLN A 85 -2.29 -9.20 4.58
N TRP A 86 -1.98 -8.04 5.16
CA TRP A 86 -0.63 -7.69 5.59
C TRP A 86 -0.57 -7.49 7.10
N GLY A 87 0.51 -7.94 7.71
CA GLY A 87 0.80 -7.67 9.10
C GLY A 87 1.92 -6.63 9.25
N TRP A 88 1.78 -5.69 10.20
CA TRP A 88 2.76 -4.62 10.39
C TRP A 88 4.15 -5.12 10.79
N GLY A 89 4.24 -6.27 11.42
CA GLY A 89 5.52 -6.88 11.80
C GLY A 89 6.42 -7.24 10.60
N TYR A 90 5.84 -7.32 9.38
CA TYR A 90 6.62 -7.48 8.15
C TYR A 90 7.54 -6.27 7.89
N TYR A 91 7.08 -5.07 8.21
CA TYR A 91 7.82 -3.82 7.98
C TYR A 91 8.61 -3.33 9.19
N ALA A 92 8.44 -3.94 10.36
CA ALA A 92 9.08 -3.49 11.60
C ALA A 92 10.61 -3.41 11.50
N HIS A 93 11.23 -4.36 10.80
CA HIS A 93 12.69 -4.42 10.62
C HIS A 93 13.28 -3.17 9.95
N LEU A 94 12.49 -2.41 9.19
CA LEU A 94 12.94 -1.19 8.52
C LEU A 94 13.37 -0.09 9.50
N TYR A 95 12.81 -0.11 10.71
CA TYR A 95 13.03 0.92 11.74
C TYR A 95 14.17 0.58 12.71
N PHE A 96 14.86 -0.55 12.51
CA PHE A 96 15.94 -1.00 13.38
C PHE A 96 17.22 -1.24 12.57
N ASN A 97 18.36 -0.81 13.14
CA ASN A 97 19.65 -0.99 12.48
C ASN A 97 20.07 -2.48 12.51
N PRO A 98 20.14 -3.16 11.35
CA PRO A 98 20.41 -4.60 11.27
C PRO A 98 21.83 -4.99 11.71
N ASN A 99 22.70 -4.01 11.96
CA ASN A 99 24.03 -4.24 12.52
C ASN A 99 24.05 -4.17 14.06
N LYS A 100 22.95 -3.72 14.67
CA LYS A 100 22.82 -3.57 16.14
C LYS A 100 21.82 -4.53 16.75
N ILE A 101 20.75 -4.87 16.02
CA ILE A 101 19.65 -5.72 16.50
C ILE A 101 19.02 -6.47 15.33
N SER A 102 18.62 -7.72 15.55
CA SER A 102 17.81 -8.48 14.60
C SER A 102 16.35 -8.41 14.99
N VAL A 103 15.44 -8.28 14.00
CA VAL A 103 13.99 -8.29 14.27
C VAL A 103 13.41 -9.61 13.80
N GLU A 104 12.80 -10.36 14.72
CA GLU A 104 12.13 -11.63 14.43
C GLU A 104 10.62 -11.50 14.62
N ASN A 105 9.88 -11.57 13.54
CA ASN A 105 8.42 -11.61 13.59
C ASN A 105 7.94 -13.02 13.92
N GLN A 106 7.70 -13.27 15.20
CA GLN A 106 7.23 -14.55 15.74
C GLN A 106 5.70 -14.67 15.79
N ALA A 107 4.97 -13.62 15.36
CA ALA A 107 3.52 -13.61 15.35
C ALA A 107 2.94 -14.71 14.44
N LEU A 108 1.71 -15.12 14.72
CA LEU A 108 0.97 -16.09 13.93
C LEU A 108 -0.53 -15.74 13.91
N GLY A 109 -1.12 -15.80 12.72
CA GLY A 109 -2.55 -15.57 12.54
C GLY A 109 -3.42 -16.48 13.41
N GLY A 110 -4.51 -15.92 13.95
CA GLY A 110 -5.47 -16.67 14.77
C GLY A 110 -5.08 -16.90 16.22
N MET A 111 -3.88 -16.52 16.66
CA MET A 111 -3.46 -16.64 18.07
C MET A 111 -4.13 -15.59 18.94
N SER A 112 -4.58 -16.01 20.12
CA SER A 112 -4.95 -15.13 21.24
C SER A 112 -3.77 -14.99 22.21
N THR A 113 -3.90 -14.09 23.18
CA THR A 113 -2.92 -13.92 24.27
C THR A 113 -2.64 -15.25 24.98
N ARG A 114 -3.70 -16.02 25.28
CA ARG A 114 -3.65 -17.35 25.87
C ARG A 114 -2.98 -18.38 24.97
N THR A 115 -3.47 -18.54 23.73
CA THR A 115 -3.01 -19.62 22.84
C THR A 115 -1.58 -19.38 22.37
N PHE A 116 -1.16 -18.12 22.22
CA PHE A 116 0.22 -17.80 21.90
C PHE A 116 1.14 -18.15 23.08
N TYR A 117 0.77 -17.73 24.31
CA TYR A 117 1.54 -18.04 25.51
C TYR A 117 1.76 -19.55 25.69
N ARG A 118 0.69 -20.32 25.47
CA ARG A 118 0.75 -21.76 25.66
C ARG A 118 1.51 -22.49 24.56
N LYS A 119 1.29 -22.13 23.29
CA LYS A 119 1.75 -22.94 22.14
C LYS A 119 3.06 -22.46 21.52
N LEU A 120 3.32 -21.15 21.52
CA LEU A 120 4.45 -20.56 20.79
C LEU A 120 5.49 -19.93 21.70
N TRP A 121 5.05 -19.35 22.79
CA TRP A 121 5.93 -18.66 23.74
C TRP A 121 7.03 -19.54 24.33
N PRO A 122 6.83 -20.83 24.68
CA PRO A 122 7.89 -21.67 25.23
C PRO A 122 9.15 -21.74 24.37
N ALA A 123 9.00 -21.79 23.04
CA ALA A 123 10.15 -21.80 22.13
C ALA A 123 10.89 -20.47 22.15
N ILE A 124 10.16 -19.33 22.20
CA ILE A 124 10.75 -17.99 22.30
C ILE A 124 11.45 -17.84 23.65
N TYR A 125 10.77 -18.21 24.73
CA TYR A 125 11.33 -18.17 26.08
C TYR A 125 12.67 -18.92 26.18
N ASN A 126 12.76 -20.10 25.58
CA ASN A 126 14.00 -20.88 25.57
C ASN A 126 15.12 -20.19 24.78
N ALA A 127 14.77 -19.43 23.73
CA ALA A 127 15.73 -18.72 22.88
C ALA A 127 16.17 -17.36 23.43
N LEU A 128 15.41 -16.79 24.40
CA LEU A 128 15.71 -15.50 25.02
C LEU A 128 17.08 -15.51 25.70
N LYS A 129 17.82 -14.44 25.49
CA LYS A 129 19.09 -14.13 26.15
C LYS A 129 19.01 -12.77 26.84
N PRO A 130 19.86 -12.53 27.87
CA PRO A 130 19.96 -11.21 28.47
C PRO A 130 20.21 -10.12 27.43
N GLY A 131 19.47 -9.02 27.55
CA GLY A 131 19.53 -7.89 26.62
C GLY A 131 18.64 -8.01 25.37
N ASP A 132 17.97 -9.15 25.15
CA ASP A 132 16.95 -9.27 24.11
C ASP A 132 15.72 -8.40 24.41
N TRP A 133 14.94 -8.14 23.38
CA TRP A 133 13.71 -7.35 23.47
C TRP A 133 12.51 -8.16 22.99
N VAL A 134 11.37 -7.93 23.63
CA VAL A 134 10.09 -8.52 23.25
C VAL A 134 9.04 -7.42 23.14
N ILE A 135 8.34 -7.33 22.03
CA ILE A 135 7.12 -6.54 21.89
C ILE A 135 5.93 -7.48 21.90
N VAL A 136 4.99 -7.26 22.82
CA VAL A 136 3.73 -7.99 22.93
C VAL A 136 2.59 -7.09 22.49
N SER A 137 1.98 -7.38 21.32
CA SER A 137 0.78 -6.72 20.80
C SER A 137 -0.19 -7.79 20.31
N ILE A 138 -1.03 -8.27 21.20
CA ILE A 138 -1.92 -9.41 20.97
C ILE A 138 -3.22 -9.24 21.77
N GLY A 139 -4.36 -9.73 21.22
CA GLY A 139 -5.66 -9.61 21.89
C GLY A 139 -6.86 -9.64 20.96
N HIS A 140 -6.69 -9.42 19.65
CA HIS A 140 -7.82 -9.42 18.69
C HIS A 140 -8.63 -10.71 18.68
N ASN A 141 -8.04 -11.84 19.12
CA ASN A 141 -8.65 -13.16 19.11
C ASN A 141 -9.01 -13.68 20.50
N ASP A 142 -9.02 -12.83 21.50
CA ASP A 142 -9.20 -13.22 22.90
C ASP A 142 -10.66 -13.51 23.31
N ASN A 143 -11.55 -13.50 22.33
CA ASN A 143 -12.98 -13.75 22.51
C ASN A 143 -13.37 -15.17 22.14
N GLY A 144 -14.61 -15.54 22.49
CA GLY A 144 -15.25 -16.81 22.13
C GLY A 144 -15.33 -17.78 23.28
N PRO A 145 -15.51 -19.09 23.02
CA PRO A 145 -15.55 -20.10 24.04
C PRO A 145 -14.20 -20.29 24.75
N PHE A 146 -14.27 -20.55 26.06
CA PHE A 146 -13.08 -20.89 26.85
C PHE A 146 -12.64 -22.35 26.67
N ASP A 147 -13.57 -23.23 26.35
CA ASP A 147 -13.43 -24.69 26.47
C ASP A 147 -13.64 -25.47 25.17
N SER A 148 -13.92 -24.79 24.06
CA SER A 148 -14.27 -25.47 22.79
C SER A 148 -13.76 -24.74 21.55
N GLY A 149 -13.78 -25.39 20.43
CA GLY A 149 -13.31 -24.89 19.15
C GLY A 149 -11.82 -24.54 19.21
N ARG A 150 -11.46 -23.29 19.01
CA ARG A 150 -10.05 -22.87 19.16
C ARG A 150 -9.64 -22.62 20.61
N ALA A 151 -10.57 -22.61 21.56
CA ALA A 151 -10.33 -22.35 23.00
C ALA A 151 -9.41 -21.15 23.21
N ARG A 152 -9.76 -19.99 22.61
CA ARG A 152 -8.90 -18.80 22.55
C ARG A 152 -9.21 -17.74 23.61
N ALA A 153 -10.43 -17.78 24.16
CA ALA A 153 -10.88 -16.77 25.10
C ALA A 153 -9.98 -16.63 26.32
N VAL A 154 -9.83 -15.40 26.79
CA VAL A 154 -9.24 -15.04 28.08
C VAL A 154 -10.30 -14.33 28.93
N ILE A 155 -10.13 -14.31 30.23
CA ILE A 155 -10.99 -13.53 31.11
C ILE A 155 -10.73 -12.03 30.84
N PRO A 156 -11.76 -11.21 30.55
CA PRO A 156 -11.59 -9.76 30.36
C PRO A 156 -11.02 -9.08 31.61
N GLY A 157 -10.20 -8.05 31.37
CA GLY A 157 -9.68 -7.21 32.45
C GLY A 157 -8.25 -7.53 32.87
N THR A 158 -7.84 -6.92 34.01
CA THR A 158 -6.46 -6.92 34.49
C THR A 158 -6.27 -7.62 35.83
N GLY A 159 -7.34 -8.16 36.42
CA GLY A 159 -7.30 -8.86 37.71
C GLY A 159 -6.43 -10.12 37.70
N ASN A 160 -6.34 -10.78 38.86
CA ASN A 160 -5.60 -12.03 39.05
C ASN A 160 -6.52 -13.26 38.95
N ASP A 161 -7.76 -13.08 38.51
CA ASP A 161 -8.73 -14.15 38.41
C ASP A 161 -8.27 -15.22 37.39
N SER A 162 -8.62 -16.46 37.70
CA SER A 162 -8.42 -17.59 36.81
C SER A 162 -9.63 -18.50 36.78
N LEU A 163 -9.75 -19.28 35.74
CA LEU A 163 -10.81 -20.25 35.52
C LEU A 163 -10.22 -21.57 35.03
N LEU A 164 -10.44 -22.65 35.80
CA LEU A 164 -10.09 -23.98 35.34
C LEU A 164 -11.14 -24.48 34.34
N VAL A 165 -10.73 -24.76 33.11
CA VAL A 165 -11.60 -25.29 32.06
C VAL A 165 -11.13 -26.67 31.63
N THR A 166 -12.07 -27.49 31.12
CA THR A 166 -11.75 -28.75 30.45
C THR A 166 -12.06 -28.56 28.97
N ILE A 167 -11.04 -28.67 28.12
CA ILE A 167 -11.20 -28.54 26.66
C ILE A 167 -12.03 -29.69 26.13
N LYS A 168 -13.18 -29.40 25.52
CA LYS A 168 -14.16 -30.42 25.06
C LYS A 168 -13.58 -31.39 24.04
N GLU A 169 -12.75 -30.89 23.13
CA GLU A 169 -12.19 -31.69 22.05
C GLU A 169 -11.07 -32.63 22.51
N THR A 170 -10.35 -32.32 23.59
CA THR A 170 -9.16 -33.07 24.03
C THR A 170 -9.29 -33.68 25.42
N GLY A 171 -10.22 -33.19 26.25
CA GLY A 171 -10.33 -33.54 27.67
C GLY A 171 -9.22 -32.91 28.55
N GLU A 172 -8.35 -32.09 27.97
CA GLU A 172 -7.25 -31.47 28.70
C GLU A 172 -7.79 -30.39 29.64
N LYS A 173 -7.27 -30.36 30.88
CA LYS A 173 -7.56 -29.31 31.85
C LYS A 173 -6.56 -28.17 31.69
N GLU A 174 -7.08 -26.96 31.63
CA GLU A 174 -6.29 -25.75 31.46
C GLU A 174 -6.79 -24.62 32.40
N GLU A 175 -5.87 -23.93 33.06
CA GLU A 175 -6.17 -22.73 33.80
C GLU A 175 -6.08 -21.51 32.90
N VAL A 176 -7.18 -20.80 32.74
CA VAL A 176 -7.31 -19.60 31.92
C VAL A 176 -7.28 -18.37 32.81
N TYR A 177 -6.45 -17.42 32.45
CA TYR A 177 -6.23 -16.18 33.19
C TYR A 177 -6.91 -14.99 32.55
N THR A 178 -6.92 -13.86 33.25
CA THR A 178 -7.29 -12.58 32.67
C THR A 178 -6.30 -12.16 31.59
N TYR A 179 -6.71 -11.19 30.76
CA TYR A 179 -5.84 -10.57 29.77
C TYR A 179 -4.55 -10.04 30.45
N GLY A 180 -4.70 -9.24 31.51
CA GLY A 180 -3.55 -8.74 32.27
C GLY A 180 -2.74 -9.85 32.96
N GLY A 181 -3.40 -10.91 33.39
CA GLY A 181 -2.74 -12.09 33.96
C GLY A 181 -1.78 -12.76 32.98
N TYR A 182 -2.15 -12.87 31.70
CA TYR A 182 -1.22 -13.35 30.67
C TYR A 182 -0.10 -12.35 30.40
N LEU A 183 -0.38 -11.05 30.33
CA LEU A 183 0.66 -10.04 30.14
C LEU A 183 1.70 -10.08 31.26
N ARG A 184 1.29 -10.22 32.53
CA ARG A 184 2.21 -10.38 33.67
C ARG A 184 3.09 -11.62 33.54
N ARG A 185 2.56 -12.70 32.97
CA ARG A 185 3.36 -13.93 32.72
C ARG A 185 4.45 -13.68 31.68
N TYR A 186 4.16 -13.01 30.55
CA TYR A 186 5.17 -12.60 29.60
C TYR A 186 6.25 -11.71 30.26
N ILE A 187 5.83 -10.76 31.09
CA ILE A 187 6.74 -9.85 31.80
C ILE A 187 7.65 -10.63 32.73
N ALA A 188 7.09 -11.50 33.58
CA ALA A 188 7.85 -12.31 34.52
C ALA A 188 8.87 -13.22 33.83
N ASP A 189 8.47 -13.80 32.68
CA ASP A 189 9.35 -14.66 31.89
C ASP A 189 10.51 -13.87 31.28
N CYS A 190 10.25 -12.69 30.73
CA CYS A 190 11.31 -11.81 30.21
C CYS A 190 12.27 -11.40 31.32
N ARG A 191 11.76 -11.01 32.48
CA ARG A 191 12.59 -10.66 33.63
C ARG A 191 13.50 -11.81 34.08
N ARG A 192 12.98 -13.04 34.14
CA ARG A 192 13.79 -14.23 34.47
C ARG A 192 14.92 -14.49 33.48
N LYS A 193 14.75 -14.09 32.24
CA LYS A 193 15.76 -14.25 31.18
C LYS A 193 16.69 -13.03 31.04
N GLY A 194 16.47 -11.96 31.81
CA GLY A 194 17.20 -10.70 31.66
C GLY A 194 16.87 -9.99 30.32
N ALA A 195 15.73 -10.30 29.75
CA ALA A 195 15.24 -9.65 28.53
C ALA A 195 14.32 -8.48 28.86
N HIS A 196 14.23 -7.51 27.96
CA HIS A 196 13.34 -6.36 28.05
C HIS A 196 12.02 -6.67 27.38
N ILE A 197 10.92 -6.09 27.89
CA ILE A 197 9.59 -6.23 27.31
C ILE A 197 8.92 -4.88 27.13
N ILE A 198 8.17 -4.73 26.06
CA ILE A 198 7.29 -3.60 25.75
C ILE A 198 5.89 -4.18 25.58
N LEU A 199 4.92 -3.68 26.33
CA LEU A 199 3.53 -3.92 26.03
C LEU A 199 3.07 -2.88 25.00
N MET A 200 2.39 -3.33 23.96
CA MET A 200 1.90 -2.46 22.90
C MET A 200 0.43 -2.73 22.67
N SER A 201 -0.39 -1.69 22.57
CA SER A 201 -1.81 -1.83 22.25
C SER A 201 -2.04 -2.44 20.87
N LEU A 202 -3.27 -2.85 20.60
CA LEU A 202 -3.67 -3.49 19.35
C LEU A 202 -3.69 -2.47 18.20
N THR A 203 -3.53 -2.95 16.97
CA THR A 203 -3.85 -2.12 15.80
C THR A 203 -5.32 -1.71 15.81
N PRO A 204 -5.69 -0.55 15.26
CA PRO A 204 -7.09 -0.19 15.02
C PRO A 204 -7.81 -1.21 14.14
N ARG A 205 -9.14 -1.23 14.22
CA ARG A 205 -10.03 -1.88 13.27
C ARG A 205 -10.79 -0.82 12.49
N ASP A 206 -11.36 -1.18 11.35
CA ASP A 206 -12.31 -0.35 10.58
C ASP A 206 -13.68 -0.35 11.31
N ASP A 207 -13.66 0.07 12.56
CA ASP A 207 -14.83 0.23 13.42
C ASP A 207 -14.91 1.69 13.86
N TYR A 208 -16.04 2.37 13.59
CA TYR A 208 -16.26 3.76 13.94
C TYR A 208 -17.23 3.91 15.09
N ASP A 209 -16.91 4.83 15.98
CA ASP A 209 -17.85 5.33 16.97
C ASP A 209 -18.92 6.19 16.29
N ALA A 210 -20.18 5.82 16.46
CA ALA A 210 -21.31 6.47 15.78
C ALA A 210 -21.53 7.93 16.21
N GLN A 211 -21.05 8.34 17.39
CA GLN A 211 -21.24 9.69 17.91
C GLN A 211 -20.10 10.62 17.48
N THR A 212 -18.87 10.13 17.48
CA THR A 212 -17.68 10.94 17.18
C THR A 212 -17.21 10.82 15.74
N GLY A 213 -17.64 9.78 15.02
CA GLY A 213 -17.15 9.46 13.69
C GLY A 213 -15.67 9.03 13.63
N LYS A 214 -15.07 8.73 14.79
CA LYS A 214 -13.68 8.34 14.91
C LYS A 214 -13.52 6.84 15.05
N ILE A 215 -12.35 6.33 14.71
CA ILE A 215 -11.96 4.94 14.95
C ILE A 215 -12.10 4.59 16.44
N VAL A 216 -12.75 3.45 16.72
CA VAL A 216 -12.95 2.97 18.10
C VAL A 216 -11.62 2.56 18.73
N ARG A 217 -11.36 3.09 19.94
CA ARG A 217 -10.24 2.65 20.79
C ARG A 217 -10.67 1.43 21.61
N LYS A 218 -9.94 0.32 21.47
CA LYS A 218 -10.35 -0.97 22.07
C LYS A 218 -10.03 -1.04 23.56
N PRO A 219 -10.89 -1.68 24.40
CA PRO A 219 -10.66 -1.82 25.85
C PRO A 219 -9.33 -2.47 26.21
N GLN A 220 -8.84 -3.40 25.38
CA GLN A 220 -7.53 -4.05 25.57
C GLN A 220 -6.39 -3.04 25.65
N THR A 221 -6.52 -1.88 25.01
CA THR A 221 -5.53 -0.79 25.13
C THR A 221 -5.38 -0.33 26.59
N GLN A 222 -6.50 -0.07 27.25
CA GLN A 222 -6.51 0.37 28.65
C GLN A 222 -5.97 -0.73 29.57
N TRP A 223 -6.33 -1.99 29.33
CA TRP A 223 -5.84 -3.11 30.13
C TRP A 223 -4.33 -3.31 29.96
N ALA A 224 -3.80 -3.17 28.76
CA ALA A 224 -2.37 -3.27 28.51
C ALA A 224 -1.61 -2.11 29.18
N ALA A 225 -2.12 -0.88 29.05
CA ALA A 225 -1.54 0.31 29.66
C ALA A 225 -1.51 0.19 31.20
N TYR A 226 -2.64 -0.22 31.80
CA TYR A 226 -2.74 -0.42 33.25
C TYR A 226 -1.75 -1.49 33.73
N THR A 227 -1.71 -2.65 33.03
CA THR A 227 -0.77 -3.74 33.41
C THR A 227 0.69 -3.30 33.27
N ALA A 228 1.01 -2.53 32.22
CA ALA A 228 2.37 -2.01 32.04
C ALA A 228 2.77 -1.05 33.15
N ALA A 229 1.86 -0.18 33.59
CA ALA A 229 2.09 0.77 34.68
C ALA A 229 2.28 0.04 36.02
N GLU A 230 1.41 -0.93 36.33
CA GLU A 230 1.56 -1.75 37.55
C GLU A 230 2.89 -2.51 37.60
N GLU A 231 3.29 -3.07 36.48
CA GLU A 231 4.50 -3.86 36.36
C GLU A 231 5.76 -3.02 36.10
N GLY A 232 5.64 -1.71 35.92
CA GLY A 232 6.78 -0.82 35.66
C GLY A 232 7.53 -1.15 34.34
N VAL A 233 6.81 -1.59 33.30
CA VAL A 233 7.36 -1.85 31.96
C VAL A 233 6.89 -0.81 30.97
N PRO A 234 7.66 -0.55 29.87
CA PRO A 234 7.22 0.38 28.84
C PRO A 234 5.90 -0.02 28.18
N PHE A 235 5.06 0.98 27.91
CA PHE A 235 3.85 0.86 27.11
C PHE A 235 3.93 1.75 25.87
N VAL A 236 3.46 1.25 24.73
CA VAL A 236 3.31 2.02 23.48
C VAL A 236 1.87 1.89 22.99
N ASP A 237 1.18 3.02 22.88
CA ASP A 237 -0.20 3.05 22.40
C ASP A 237 -0.28 3.10 20.87
N LEU A 238 -0.05 1.95 20.24
CA LEU A 238 -0.18 1.78 18.79
C LEU A 238 -1.60 2.08 18.31
N ASN A 239 -2.63 1.73 19.12
CA ASN A 239 -4.03 1.95 18.79
C ASN A 239 -4.35 3.44 18.65
N GLU A 240 -3.86 4.26 19.59
CA GLU A 240 -4.03 5.71 19.54
C GLU A 240 -3.25 6.33 18.38
N ILE A 241 -1.94 6.06 18.27
CA ILE A 241 -1.07 6.66 17.26
C ILE A 241 -1.57 6.35 15.83
N SER A 242 -1.97 5.10 15.58
CA SER A 242 -2.54 4.72 14.28
C SER A 242 -3.96 5.24 14.11
N GLY A 243 -4.76 5.25 15.17
CA GLY A 243 -6.13 5.76 15.16
C GLY A 243 -6.20 7.25 14.84
N GLU A 244 -5.34 8.07 15.45
CA GLU A 244 -5.26 9.52 15.13
C GLU A 244 -4.93 9.77 13.65
N LYS A 245 -4.04 8.97 13.06
CA LYS A 245 -3.73 9.06 11.63
C LYS A 245 -4.95 8.71 10.78
N LEU A 246 -5.66 7.64 11.11
CA LEU A 246 -6.87 7.23 10.41
C LEU A 246 -7.99 8.28 10.56
N ASP A 247 -8.18 8.82 11.77
CA ASP A 247 -9.16 9.88 12.03
C ASP A 247 -8.88 11.17 11.24
N SER A 248 -7.61 11.38 10.83
CA SER A 248 -7.23 12.54 10.01
C SER A 248 -7.51 12.38 8.51
N TYR A 249 -7.80 11.14 8.07
CA TYR A 249 -8.04 10.86 6.66
C TYR A 249 -9.50 11.06 6.27
N SER A 250 -9.75 11.32 4.98
CA SER A 250 -11.09 11.19 4.43
C SER A 250 -11.54 9.72 4.48
N HIS A 251 -12.83 9.48 4.63
CA HIS A 251 -13.40 8.14 4.76
C HIS A 251 -12.98 7.15 3.66
N TRP A 252 -12.83 7.61 2.42
CA TRP A 252 -12.35 6.75 1.34
C TRP A 252 -10.84 6.48 1.43
N LYS A 253 -10.04 7.44 1.92
CA LYS A 253 -8.59 7.27 2.11
C LYS A 253 -8.30 6.35 3.28
N GLU A 254 -9.06 6.44 4.34
CA GLU A 254 -8.94 5.58 5.50
C GLU A 254 -9.13 4.10 5.12
N LYS A 255 -10.11 3.76 4.27
CA LYS A 255 -10.36 2.40 3.78
C LYS A 255 -9.17 1.75 3.05
N TYR A 256 -8.22 2.52 2.55
CA TYR A 256 -6.98 1.97 2.00
C TYR A 256 -6.16 1.17 2.99
N HIS A 257 -6.30 1.49 4.27
CA HIS A 257 -5.47 0.91 5.32
C HIS A 257 -5.99 -0.43 5.80
N PHE A 258 -7.22 -0.79 5.40
CA PHE A 258 -7.84 -2.04 5.79
C PHE A 258 -8.00 -3.02 4.62
N TYR A 259 -7.99 -4.29 4.96
CA TYR A 259 -8.50 -5.34 4.11
C TYR A 259 -10.04 -5.36 4.19
N MET A 260 -10.70 -6.14 3.34
CA MET A 260 -12.17 -6.17 3.23
C MET A 260 -12.90 -6.79 4.43
N ASP A 261 -12.22 -7.12 5.50
CA ASP A 261 -12.78 -7.77 6.70
C ASP A 261 -12.74 -6.90 7.97
N HIS A 262 -12.54 -5.62 7.86
CA HIS A 262 -12.47 -4.60 8.90
C HIS A 262 -11.43 -4.82 10.03
N ILE A 263 -10.69 -5.90 10.04
CA ILE A 263 -9.68 -6.21 11.08
C ILE A 263 -8.26 -6.14 10.54
N HIS A 264 -8.06 -6.78 9.39
CA HIS A 264 -6.73 -6.96 8.85
C HIS A 264 -6.30 -5.76 8.00
N SER A 265 -5.02 -5.48 8.02
CA SER A 265 -4.47 -4.37 7.27
C SER A 265 -4.27 -4.73 5.79
N SER A 266 -4.44 -3.73 4.94
CA SER A 266 -3.88 -3.71 3.60
C SER A 266 -2.34 -3.51 3.66
N TYR A 267 -1.71 -3.48 2.48
CA TYR A 267 -0.30 -3.09 2.34
C TYR A 267 0.01 -1.75 3.02
N TRP A 268 -0.81 -0.72 2.78
CA TRP A 268 -0.59 0.62 3.36
C TRP A 268 -0.87 0.67 4.86
N GLY A 269 -1.92 -0.01 5.30
CA GLY A 269 -2.24 -0.09 6.73
C GLY A 269 -1.15 -0.77 7.55
N ALA A 270 -0.55 -1.83 7.01
CA ALA A 270 0.55 -2.49 7.68
C ALA A 270 1.81 -1.61 7.76
N GLN A 271 2.12 -0.85 6.72
CA GLN A 271 3.23 0.12 6.75
C GLN A 271 2.96 1.25 7.75
N MET A 272 1.73 1.80 7.74
CA MET A 272 1.33 2.84 8.67
C MET A 272 1.44 2.35 10.13
N ASN A 273 0.94 1.15 10.42
CA ASN A 273 1.02 0.57 11.77
C ASN A 273 2.47 0.30 12.19
N ALA A 274 3.34 -0.18 11.29
CA ALA A 274 4.75 -0.39 11.58
C ALA A 274 5.46 0.94 11.89
N ARG A 275 5.15 1.99 11.12
CA ARG A 275 5.64 3.33 11.36
C ARG A 275 5.13 3.87 12.70
N SER A 276 3.85 3.72 13.00
CA SER A 276 3.25 4.15 14.27
C SER A 276 3.86 3.44 15.47
N ALA A 277 4.13 2.13 15.35
CA ALA A 277 4.82 1.37 16.39
C ALA A 277 6.25 1.92 16.65
N ALA A 278 6.99 2.21 15.59
CA ALA A 278 8.32 2.79 15.69
C ALA A 278 8.29 4.22 16.26
N GLU A 279 7.37 5.06 15.80
CA GLU A 279 7.16 6.43 16.31
C GLU A 279 6.84 6.42 17.80
N GLY A 280 5.94 5.51 18.25
CA GLY A 280 5.58 5.38 19.67
C GLY A 280 6.76 4.97 20.54
N ILE A 281 7.63 4.08 20.06
CA ILE A 281 8.88 3.77 20.76
C ILE A 281 9.80 5.00 20.79
N TRP A 282 9.97 5.66 19.65
CA TRP A 282 10.89 6.80 19.49
C TRP A 282 10.50 8.00 20.35
N GLN A 283 9.23 8.33 20.37
CA GLN A 283 8.68 9.50 21.09
C GLN A 283 8.48 9.26 22.59
N SER A 284 8.41 8.02 23.03
CA SER A 284 8.19 7.69 24.44
C SER A 284 9.29 8.26 25.35
N ASP A 285 8.93 8.90 26.45
CA ASP A 285 9.86 9.42 27.46
C ASP A 285 10.32 8.35 28.46
N ASN A 286 9.87 7.10 28.32
CA ASN A 286 10.24 6.02 29.23
C ASN A 286 11.75 5.72 29.13
N PRO A 287 12.53 5.89 30.22
CA PRO A 287 13.97 5.72 30.18
C PRO A 287 14.41 4.28 29.88
N ALA A 288 13.57 3.28 30.15
CA ALA A 288 13.87 1.88 29.85
C ALA A 288 13.98 1.63 28.33
N LEU A 289 13.42 2.49 27.48
CA LEU A 289 13.51 2.39 26.02
C LEU A 289 14.79 2.99 25.44
N LYS A 290 15.58 3.72 26.23
CA LYS A 290 16.80 4.39 25.74
C LYS A 290 17.77 3.44 25.01
N PRO A 291 18.06 2.22 25.52
CA PRO A 291 18.93 1.29 24.79
C PRO A 291 18.34 0.84 23.45
N LEU A 292 17.03 0.59 23.40
CA LEU A 292 16.36 0.19 22.16
C LEU A 292 16.38 1.31 21.12
N LYS A 293 16.10 2.56 21.53
CA LYS A 293 16.15 3.74 20.65
C LYS A 293 17.53 3.92 20.01
N GLN A 294 18.62 3.59 20.70
CA GLN A 294 19.98 3.64 20.13
C GLN A 294 20.23 2.57 19.05
N MET A 295 19.38 1.56 18.99
CA MET A 295 19.41 0.50 17.97
C MET A 295 18.42 0.74 16.83
N MET A 296 17.57 1.76 16.94
CA MET A 296 16.67 2.18 15.86
C MET A 296 17.41 2.98 14.81
N GLN A 297 16.79 3.09 13.65
CA GLN A 297 17.27 3.91 12.54
C GLN A 297 16.12 4.67 11.89
N ASN A 298 16.43 5.80 11.29
CA ASN A 298 15.49 6.47 10.40
C ASN A 298 15.36 5.67 9.12
N VAL A 299 14.13 5.52 8.66
CA VAL A 299 13.87 4.94 7.34
C VAL A 299 14.10 6.04 6.30
N GLU A 300 15.10 5.85 5.46
CA GLU A 300 15.27 6.70 4.28
C GLU A 300 14.12 6.42 3.31
N LEU A 301 13.26 7.42 3.16
CA LEU A 301 12.14 7.32 2.22
C LEU A 301 12.68 7.39 0.79
N PRO A 302 12.27 6.50 -0.09
CA PRO A 302 12.72 6.51 -1.47
C PRO A 302 12.22 7.79 -2.16
N THR A 303 13.13 8.53 -2.79
CA THR A 303 12.84 9.78 -3.51
C THR A 303 13.38 9.71 -4.94
N TYR A 304 12.95 10.66 -5.78
CA TYR A 304 13.59 10.91 -7.06
C TYR A 304 14.72 11.96 -6.92
N PRO A 305 15.83 11.82 -7.66
CA PRO A 305 16.96 12.73 -7.60
C PRO A 305 16.68 14.02 -8.42
N VAL A 306 15.65 14.76 -8.03
CA VAL A 306 15.31 16.03 -8.71
C VAL A 306 16.22 17.15 -8.22
N GLN A 307 16.86 17.84 -9.15
CA GLN A 307 17.65 19.03 -8.84
C GLN A 307 16.72 20.25 -8.77
N ARG A 308 16.29 20.58 -7.56
CA ARG A 308 15.42 21.71 -7.33
C ARG A 308 16.21 23.02 -7.42
N GLN A 309 15.62 24.01 -8.05
CA GLN A 309 16.10 25.39 -7.99
C GLN A 309 15.46 26.07 -6.77
N GLU A 310 16.24 26.83 -6.04
CA GLU A 310 15.78 27.56 -4.85
C GLU A 310 14.58 28.45 -5.17
N GLY A 311 13.56 28.43 -4.32
CA GLY A 311 12.34 29.23 -4.48
C GLY A 311 11.46 28.88 -5.67
N LYS A 312 11.74 27.81 -6.42
CA LYS A 312 10.96 27.43 -7.59
C LYS A 312 10.28 26.06 -7.39
N PRO A 313 9.03 25.94 -7.87
CA PRO A 313 8.33 24.66 -7.83
C PRO A 313 8.90 23.66 -8.83
N VAL A 314 8.56 22.41 -8.61
CA VAL A 314 8.74 21.31 -9.56
C VAL A 314 7.39 20.96 -10.17
N VAL A 315 7.33 20.73 -11.47
CA VAL A 315 6.21 20.05 -12.11
C VAL A 315 6.57 18.59 -12.34
N TRP A 316 5.94 17.72 -11.57
CA TRP A 316 6.05 16.27 -11.67
C TRP A 316 5.13 15.78 -12.77
N ILE A 317 5.65 15.00 -13.70
CA ILE A 317 4.87 14.43 -14.80
C ILE A 317 4.86 12.94 -14.59
N THR A 318 3.69 12.38 -14.27
CA THR A 318 3.49 10.95 -14.01
C THR A 318 2.64 10.33 -15.10
N GLY A 319 2.89 9.06 -15.42
CA GLY A 319 2.17 8.40 -16.49
C GLY A 319 2.84 7.13 -16.98
N ASP A 320 2.39 6.68 -18.13
CA ASP A 320 2.87 5.48 -18.79
C ASP A 320 3.86 5.76 -19.97
N SER A 321 3.90 4.88 -20.97
CA SER A 321 4.80 5.02 -22.13
C SER A 321 4.50 6.25 -23.00
N THR A 322 3.24 6.68 -23.04
CA THR A 322 2.83 7.84 -23.87
C THR A 322 3.26 9.18 -23.27
N VAL A 323 3.68 9.16 -22.01
CA VAL A 323 4.28 10.28 -21.26
C VAL A 323 5.79 10.10 -21.11
N LYS A 324 6.24 8.86 -20.90
CA LYS A 324 7.64 8.51 -20.71
C LYS A 324 8.46 8.86 -21.93
N ASN A 325 9.62 9.39 -21.67
CA ASN A 325 10.59 9.62 -22.70
C ASN A 325 11.28 8.35 -23.19
N ALA A 326 11.54 8.36 -24.47
CA ALA A 326 12.31 7.39 -25.18
C ALA A 326 13.45 8.04 -25.99
N ASP A 327 14.11 9.07 -25.45
CA ASP A 327 15.17 9.84 -26.12
C ASP A 327 16.34 8.97 -26.59
N LYS A 328 16.56 7.86 -25.93
CA LYS A 328 17.55 6.83 -26.29
C LYS A 328 16.89 5.54 -26.72
N ASP A 329 15.58 5.56 -26.93
CA ASP A 329 14.83 4.38 -27.38
C ASP A 329 15.12 4.11 -28.85
N LYS A 330 15.77 2.99 -29.09
CA LYS A 330 16.09 2.50 -30.43
C LYS A 330 14.83 2.28 -31.30
N ASN A 331 13.65 2.18 -30.68
CA ASN A 331 12.39 2.00 -31.35
C ASN A 331 11.73 3.31 -31.80
N GLY A 332 12.28 4.47 -31.46
CA GLY A 332 11.76 5.77 -31.85
C GLY A 332 10.41 6.14 -31.25
N MET A 333 10.02 5.52 -30.14
CA MET A 333 8.80 5.85 -29.41
C MET A 333 9.04 7.04 -28.48
N TRP A 334 8.18 8.06 -28.56
CA TRP A 334 8.31 9.27 -27.76
C TRP A 334 7.06 9.53 -26.93
N GLY A 335 7.27 9.92 -25.69
CA GLY A 335 6.23 10.45 -24.81
C GLY A 335 6.30 11.97 -24.74
N TRP A 336 5.16 12.65 -24.62
CA TRP A 336 5.13 14.11 -24.58
C TRP A 336 5.87 14.70 -23.36
N GLY A 337 5.91 13.96 -22.25
CA GLY A 337 6.61 14.38 -21.04
C GLY A 337 8.13 14.52 -21.20
N ALA A 338 8.72 13.88 -22.23
CA ALA A 338 10.11 14.07 -22.61
C ALA A 338 10.41 15.47 -23.12
N LEU A 339 9.39 16.13 -23.63
CA LEU A 339 9.48 17.43 -24.27
C LEU A 339 8.98 18.56 -23.33
N ALA A 340 8.88 18.26 -22.03
CA ALA A 340 8.45 19.23 -21.03
C ALA A 340 9.33 20.48 -21.01
N ASP A 341 10.63 20.34 -21.27
CA ASP A 341 11.57 21.45 -21.44
C ASP A 341 11.23 22.38 -22.60
N LYS A 342 10.48 21.93 -23.60
CA LYS A 342 10.04 22.74 -24.74
C LYS A 342 8.85 23.63 -24.39
N ILE A 343 8.02 23.23 -23.43
CA ILE A 343 6.79 23.95 -23.07
C ILE A 343 6.90 24.75 -21.79
N PHE A 344 7.70 24.31 -20.81
CA PHE A 344 7.89 25.01 -19.54
C PHE A 344 9.06 25.99 -19.57
N ASN A 345 8.90 27.12 -18.87
CA ASN A 345 9.96 28.11 -18.67
C ASN A 345 10.90 27.62 -17.55
N LEU A 346 12.04 27.08 -17.93
CA LEU A 346 13.01 26.49 -16.99
C LEU A 346 13.61 27.52 -16.01
N LYS A 347 13.45 28.82 -16.27
CA LYS A 347 13.83 29.89 -15.30
C LYS A 347 12.83 30.03 -14.17
N LYS A 348 11.61 29.46 -14.30
CA LYS A 348 10.51 29.60 -13.32
C LYS A 348 10.14 28.29 -12.64
N ILE A 349 10.32 27.14 -13.29
CA ILE A 349 9.89 25.83 -12.82
C ILE A 349 10.83 24.73 -13.30
N THR A 350 10.99 23.68 -12.52
CA THR A 350 11.75 22.48 -12.91
C THR A 350 10.79 21.38 -13.34
N PRO A 351 10.71 20.98 -14.62
CA PRO A 351 9.96 19.80 -15.01
C PRO A 351 10.73 18.52 -14.66
N TYR A 352 10.03 17.52 -14.10
CA TYR A 352 10.59 16.20 -13.83
C TYR A 352 9.65 15.11 -14.34
N ASN A 353 10.10 14.38 -15.37
CA ASN A 353 9.33 13.29 -15.95
C ASN A 353 9.57 11.99 -15.15
N ALA A 354 8.67 11.69 -14.22
CA ALA A 354 8.66 10.48 -13.40
C ALA A 354 7.87 9.32 -14.04
N ALA A 355 7.29 9.51 -15.23
CA ALA A 355 6.53 8.49 -15.93
C ALA A 355 7.34 7.21 -16.20
N MET A 356 6.67 6.08 -16.36
CA MET A 356 7.31 4.79 -16.65
C MET A 356 6.51 3.97 -17.65
N ALA A 357 7.17 3.61 -18.76
CA ALA A 357 6.57 2.83 -19.83
C ALA A 357 5.96 1.51 -19.32
N GLY A 358 4.77 1.17 -19.82
CA GLY A 358 4.06 -0.06 -19.53
C GLY A 358 3.40 -0.10 -18.13
N ARG A 359 3.29 1.04 -17.41
CA ARG A 359 2.65 1.09 -16.09
C ARG A 359 1.21 1.59 -16.19
N SER A 360 0.35 0.91 -15.45
CA SER A 360 -0.99 1.37 -15.10
C SER A 360 -0.95 2.17 -13.80
N THR A 361 -2.05 2.78 -13.41
CA THR A 361 -2.21 3.38 -12.08
C THR A 361 -1.81 2.41 -10.98
N ARG A 362 -2.34 1.17 -11.03
CA ARG A 362 -2.05 0.10 -10.06
C ARG A 362 -0.58 -0.26 -10.01
N SER A 363 0.01 -0.60 -11.15
CA SER A 363 1.41 -1.07 -11.17
C SER A 363 2.39 0.04 -10.83
N TYR A 364 2.10 1.29 -11.18
CA TYR A 364 2.91 2.45 -10.82
C TYR A 364 2.97 2.67 -9.31
N ILE A 365 1.84 2.53 -8.62
CA ILE A 365 1.76 2.59 -7.16
C ILE A 365 2.44 1.36 -6.53
N ARG A 366 2.10 0.16 -6.97
CA ARG A 366 2.60 -1.09 -6.41
C ARG A 366 4.13 -1.22 -6.48
N GLU A 367 4.75 -0.69 -7.52
CA GLU A 367 6.21 -0.68 -7.70
C GLU A 367 6.92 0.41 -6.86
N GLY A 368 6.20 1.13 -6.00
CA GLY A 368 6.74 2.22 -5.19
C GLY A 368 7.15 3.47 -5.99
N ARG A 369 6.74 3.58 -7.27
CA ARG A 369 7.07 4.75 -8.10
C ARG A 369 6.30 5.98 -7.67
N TRP A 370 5.02 5.80 -7.34
CA TRP A 370 4.22 6.87 -6.77
C TRP A 370 4.74 7.31 -5.40
N GLU A 371 5.17 6.36 -4.57
CA GLU A 371 5.78 6.67 -3.27
C GLU A 371 7.02 7.57 -3.41
N LYS A 372 7.87 7.31 -4.42
CA LYS A 372 9.02 8.19 -4.72
C LYS A 372 8.59 9.61 -5.10
N VAL A 373 7.52 9.76 -5.89
CA VAL A 373 6.96 11.08 -6.21
C VAL A 373 6.47 11.74 -4.93
N TYR A 374 5.59 11.06 -4.19
CA TYR A 374 4.99 11.53 -2.94
C TYR A 374 6.04 12.01 -1.92
N ASN A 375 7.11 11.22 -1.72
CA ASN A 375 8.19 11.57 -0.78
C ASN A 375 9.06 12.73 -1.28
N SER A 376 9.05 13.00 -2.60
CA SER A 376 9.81 14.09 -3.21
C SER A 376 9.02 15.40 -3.29
N LEU A 377 7.68 15.37 -3.13
CA LEU A 377 6.82 16.54 -3.21
C LEU A 377 7.11 17.56 -2.11
N LYS A 378 6.98 18.84 -2.48
CA LYS A 378 7.02 19.99 -1.56
C LYS A 378 5.81 20.88 -1.80
N PRO A 379 5.40 21.68 -0.80
CA PRO A 379 4.37 22.68 -0.99
C PRO A 379 4.68 23.60 -2.19
N GLY A 380 3.66 23.86 -3.01
CA GLY A 380 3.78 24.65 -4.23
C GLY A 380 4.18 23.89 -5.49
N ASP A 381 4.55 22.60 -5.40
CA ASP A 381 4.78 21.77 -6.58
C ASP A 381 3.47 21.50 -7.34
N PHE A 382 3.59 21.03 -8.58
CA PHE A 382 2.50 20.58 -9.43
C PHE A 382 2.70 19.11 -9.80
N VAL A 383 1.61 18.36 -9.96
CA VAL A 383 1.66 16.96 -10.45
C VAL A 383 0.66 16.77 -11.58
N LEU A 384 1.17 16.48 -12.78
CA LEU A 384 0.37 16.04 -13.92
C LEU A 384 0.22 14.52 -13.86
N ILE A 385 -1.01 14.02 -13.77
CA ILE A 385 -1.34 12.60 -13.59
C ILE A 385 -2.04 12.08 -14.84
N GLU A 386 -1.34 11.28 -15.65
CA GLU A 386 -1.88 10.70 -16.89
C GLU A 386 -1.67 9.18 -16.93
N PHE A 387 -2.74 8.41 -16.87
CA PHE A 387 -2.72 6.95 -16.99
C PHE A 387 -3.94 6.46 -17.78
N GLY A 388 -4.00 5.16 -18.12
CA GLY A 388 -5.17 4.51 -18.72
C GLY A 388 -4.82 3.45 -19.75
N HIS A 389 -3.76 3.64 -20.54
CA HIS A 389 -3.43 2.71 -21.63
C HIS A 389 -3.08 1.29 -21.18
N ASN A 390 -2.56 1.14 -19.97
CA ASN A 390 -2.19 -0.15 -19.37
C ASN A 390 -3.20 -0.66 -18.33
N ASP A 391 -4.15 0.16 -17.94
CA ASP A 391 -5.15 -0.15 -16.91
C ASP A 391 -6.19 -1.16 -17.41
N ILE A 392 -6.34 -1.28 -18.72
CA ILE A 392 -7.18 -2.26 -19.41
C ILE A 392 -6.58 -3.67 -19.48
N CYS A 393 -5.31 -3.83 -19.11
CA CYS A 393 -4.65 -5.14 -19.15
C CYS A 393 -5.31 -6.13 -18.17
N PRO A 394 -5.03 -7.44 -18.28
CA PRO A 394 -5.56 -8.44 -17.34
C PRO A 394 -5.25 -8.09 -15.89
N ILE A 395 -6.24 -8.33 -15.01
CA ILE A 395 -6.13 -8.05 -13.57
C ILE A 395 -5.18 -9.04 -12.90
N THR A 396 -5.21 -10.31 -13.32
CA THR A 396 -4.58 -11.42 -12.60
C THR A 396 -3.19 -11.79 -13.13
N ASP A 397 -2.77 -11.21 -14.26
CA ASP A 397 -1.48 -11.52 -14.88
C ASP A 397 -0.28 -11.18 -13.96
N GLN A 398 0.89 -11.75 -14.24
CA GLN A 398 2.10 -11.52 -13.47
C GLN A 398 2.54 -10.05 -13.43
N LYS A 399 2.18 -9.24 -14.44
CA LYS A 399 2.48 -7.81 -14.48
C LYS A 399 1.54 -7.01 -13.58
N ALA A 400 0.37 -7.57 -13.25
CA ALA A 400 -0.64 -7.01 -12.36
C ALA A 400 -0.95 -5.54 -12.69
N ARG A 401 -1.27 -5.25 -13.96
CA ARG A 401 -1.56 -3.91 -14.45
C ARG A 401 -3.04 -3.58 -14.45
N GLY A 402 -3.89 -4.58 -14.72
CA GLY A 402 -5.33 -4.40 -14.81
C GLY A 402 -5.94 -3.86 -13.53
N VAL A 403 -6.95 -3.01 -13.67
CA VAL A 403 -7.72 -2.38 -12.61
C VAL A 403 -9.21 -2.66 -12.80
N ILE A 404 -10.03 -2.45 -11.78
CA ILE A 404 -11.48 -2.50 -11.94
C ILE A 404 -11.91 -1.28 -12.80
N PRO A 405 -12.63 -1.48 -13.93
CA PRO A 405 -12.99 -0.41 -14.86
C PRO A 405 -14.16 0.43 -14.33
N SER A 406 -13.89 1.28 -13.35
CA SER A 406 -14.88 2.13 -12.68
C SER A 406 -14.21 3.36 -12.07
N ALA A 407 -15.00 4.42 -11.84
CA ALA A 407 -14.61 5.57 -11.01
C ALA A 407 -15.08 5.44 -9.57
N ALA A 408 -15.93 4.46 -9.24
CA ALA A 408 -16.46 4.25 -7.90
C ALA A 408 -15.36 3.80 -6.92
N ASP A 409 -15.59 4.02 -5.63
CA ASP A 409 -14.70 3.57 -4.55
C ASP A 409 -14.90 2.07 -4.31
N THR A 410 -14.42 1.27 -5.25
CA THR A 410 -14.61 -0.18 -5.28
C THR A 410 -13.27 -0.88 -5.22
N CYS A 411 -13.18 -1.93 -4.43
CA CYS A 411 -12.08 -2.88 -4.47
C CYS A 411 -12.59 -4.32 -4.34
N HIS A 412 -11.83 -5.24 -4.89
CA HIS A 412 -12.10 -6.67 -4.79
C HIS A 412 -10.80 -7.44 -4.60
N VAL A 413 -10.91 -8.62 -4.03
CA VAL A 413 -9.79 -9.56 -3.93
C VAL A 413 -9.81 -10.52 -5.11
N TYR A 414 -8.68 -10.67 -5.76
CA TYR A 414 -8.49 -11.59 -6.88
C TYR A 414 -7.41 -12.61 -6.57
N LYS A 415 -7.61 -13.84 -7.05
CA LYS A 415 -6.53 -14.83 -7.12
C LYS A 415 -5.69 -14.54 -8.35
N MET A 416 -4.42 -14.25 -8.14
CA MET A 416 -3.46 -13.97 -9.21
C MET A 416 -2.99 -15.25 -9.88
N ASP A 417 -2.50 -15.17 -11.12
CA ASP A 417 -2.00 -16.32 -11.90
C ASP A 417 -0.81 -17.04 -11.22
N ASN A 418 -0.11 -16.36 -10.32
CA ASN A 418 0.94 -16.94 -9.48
C ASN A 418 0.42 -17.63 -8.21
N GLY A 419 -0.90 -17.72 -8.03
CA GLY A 419 -1.56 -18.33 -6.88
C GLY A 419 -1.67 -17.43 -5.64
N GLN A 420 -1.12 -16.23 -5.65
CA GLN A 420 -1.26 -15.25 -4.57
C GLN A 420 -2.61 -14.54 -4.67
N TYR A 421 -3.01 -13.88 -3.60
CA TYR A 421 -4.20 -13.04 -3.59
C TYR A 421 -3.81 -11.57 -3.51
N ALA A 422 -4.55 -10.72 -4.18
CA ALA A 422 -4.30 -9.28 -4.18
C ALA A 422 -5.62 -8.49 -4.15
N MET A 423 -5.64 -7.44 -3.34
CA MET A 423 -6.66 -6.40 -3.43
C MET A 423 -6.40 -5.57 -4.68
N VAL A 424 -7.43 -5.41 -5.49
CA VAL A 424 -7.40 -4.58 -6.69
C VAL A 424 -8.52 -3.55 -6.60
N TYR A 425 -8.18 -2.33 -6.85
CA TYR A 425 -9.08 -1.19 -6.76
C TYR A 425 -9.52 -0.72 -8.15
N SER A 426 -10.53 0.14 -8.17
CA SER A 426 -11.00 0.77 -9.40
C SER A 426 -9.98 1.78 -9.95
N PHE A 427 -10.08 2.08 -11.24
CA PHE A 427 -9.29 3.11 -11.91
C PHE A 427 -9.41 4.46 -11.20
N GLY A 428 -10.65 4.87 -10.90
CA GLY A 428 -10.90 6.15 -10.23
C GLY A 428 -10.34 6.19 -8.83
N TRP A 429 -10.36 5.07 -8.14
CA TRP A 429 -9.81 4.97 -6.81
C TRP A 429 -8.29 5.24 -6.79
N TYR A 430 -7.53 4.63 -7.70
CA TYR A 430 -6.10 4.90 -7.80
C TYR A 430 -5.80 6.37 -8.15
N LEU A 431 -6.62 6.99 -9.01
CA LEU A 431 -6.48 8.41 -9.33
C LEU A 431 -6.76 9.30 -8.11
N LYS A 432 -7.84 9.04 -7.38
CA LYS A 432 -8.19 9.78 -6.15
C LYS A 432 -7.06 9.71 -5.13
N LYS A 433 -6.45 8.53 -4.96
CA LYS A 433 -5.28 8.38 -4.10
C LYS A 433 -4.14 9.33 -4.50
N MET A 434 -3.77 9.35 -5.77
CA MET A 434 -2.70 10.23 -6.25
C MET A 434 -3.04 11.71 -6.07
N ILE A 435 -4.31 12.08 -6.26
CA ILE A 435 -4.80 13.43 -6.07
C ILE A 435 -4.68 13.86 -4.61
N ASP A 436 -5.17 13.05 -3.68
CA ASP A 436 -5.15 13.36 -2.26
C ASP A 436 -3.74 13.37 -1.67
N ASP A 437 -2.93 12.39 -2.01
CA ASP A 437 -1.53 12.34 -1.61
C ASP A 437 -0.77 13.61 -2.07
N THR A 438 -1.11 14.10 -3.27
CA THR A 438 -0.53 15.35 -3.79
C THR A 438 -0.95 16.55 -2.95
N ARG A 439 -2.24 16.66 -2.63
CA ARG A 439 -2.80 17.74 -1.80
C ARG A 439 -2.26 17.72 -0.38
N GLU A 440 -2.10 16.54 0.21
CA GLU A 440 -1.51 16.36 1.54
C GLU A 440 -0.10 16.97 1.64
N LYS A 441 0.66 16.92 0.55
CA LYS A 441 1.98 17.54 0.46
C LYS A 441 1.95 19.06 0.16
N GLY A 442 0.77 19.67 0.10
CA GLY A 442 0.63 21.07 -0.28
C GLY A 442 0.95 21.34 -1.76
N ALA A 443 0.94 20.29 -2.59
CA ALA A 443 1.13 20.39 -4.03
C ALA A 443 -0.21 20.41 -4.77
N THR A 444 -0.20 20.85 -6.03
CA THR A 444 -1.40 20.97 -6.86
C THR A 444 -1.49 19.80 -7.85
N PRO A 445 -2.46 18.90 -7.72
CA PRO A 445 -2.71 17.85 -8.72
C PRO A 445 -3.46 18.40 -9.92
N ILE A 446 -3.10 17.94 -11.10
CA ILE A 446 -3.80 18.18 -12.37
C ILE A 446 -4.00 16.83 -13.03
N LEU A 447 -5.25 16.42 -13.15
CA LEU A 447 -5.60 15.18 -13.82
C LEU A 447 -5.58 15.40 -15.34
N VAL A 448 -4.89 14.51 -16.06
CA VAL A 448 -4.75 14.57 -17.52
C VAL A 448 -5.33 13.31 -18.11
N SER A 449 -6.27 13.41 -19.04
CA SER A 449 -6.78 12.22 -19.73
C SER A 449 -5.71 11.62 -20.64
N LEU A 450 -5.76 10.28 -20.78
CA LEU A 450 -4.80 9.53 -21.59
C LEU A 450 -4.74 10.07 -23.03
N THR A 451 -3.58 9.99 -23.68
CA THR A 451 -3.41 10.36 -25.08
C THR A 451 -4.30 9.50 -25.99
N THR A 452 -4.59 10.00 -27.17
CA THR A 452 -5.41 9.33 -28.19
C THR A 452 -4.62 8.21 -28.87
N ARG A 453 -5.29 7.14 -29.29
CA ARG A 453 -4.74 6.12 -30.18
C ARG A 453 -5.05 6.43 -31.63
N ASN A 454 -4.28 5.87 -32.54
CA ASN A 454 -4.57 5.90 -33.99
C ASN A 454 -5.68 4.90 -34.37
N GLU A 455 -6.82 5.07 -33.74
CA GLU A 455 -8.04 4.27 -33.98
C GLU A 455 -9.14 5.20 -34.49
N TRP A 456 -9.77 4.81 -35.59
CA TRP A 456 -10.69 5.65 -36.35
C TRP A 456 -12.00 4.92 -36.59
N ASN A 457 -13.10 5.63 -36.41
CA ASN A 457 -14.44 5.16 -36.75
C ASN A 457 -15.15 6.24 -37.57
N ASN A 458 -15.65 5.90 -38.77
CA ASN A 458 -16.37 6.80 -39.68
C ASN A 458 -15.62 8.13 -39.95
N GLY A 459 -14.31 8.07 -40.16
CA GLY A 459 -13.48 9.24 -40.48
C GLY A 459 -13.16 10.15 -39.28
N LYS A 460 -13.49 9.70 -38.07
CA LYS A 460 -13.19 10.37 -36.80
C LYS A 460 -12.33 9.49 -35.89
N VAL A 461 -11.46 10.11 -35.12
CA VAL A 461 -10.68 9.42 -34.09
C VAL A 461 -11.63 8.91 -33.01
N GLU A 462 -11.39 7.70 -32.53
CA GLU A 462 -12.16 7.10 -31.44
C GLU A 462 -12.11 7.99 -30.18
N ARG A 463 -13.30 8.29 -29.66
CA ARG A 463 -13.48 9.02 -28.40
C ARG A 463 -13.81 8.02 -27.29
N ARG A 464 -13.08 8.07 -26.20
CA ARG A 464 -13.30 7.17 -25.05
C ARG A 464 -14.21 7.78 -24.01
N ASN A 465 -15.22 8.52 -24.46
CA ASN A 465 -16.10 9.30 -23.60
C ASN A 465 -17.00 8.45 -22.68
N ASP A 466 -17.32 7.21 -23.09
CA ASP A 466 -18.18 6.28 -22.33
C ASP A 466 -17.41 5.34 -21.40
N SER A 467 -16.10 5.39 -21.44
CA SER A 467 -15.19 4.59 -20.60
C SER A 467 -14.27 5.50 -19.80
N TYR A 468 -13.00 5.59 -20.15
CA TYR A 468 -12.02 6.41 -19.42
C TYR A 468 -12.43 7.88 -19.31
N GLY A 469 -12.94 8.48 -20.39
CA GLY A 469 -13.41 9.86 -20.36
C GLY A 469 -14.55 10.08 -19.35
N LYS A 470 -15.47 9.11 -19.23
CA LYS A 470 -16.51 9.11 -18.18
C LYS A 470 -15.91 9.01 -16.79
N TRP A 471 -14.98 8.07 -16.58
CA TRP A 471 -14.37 7.85 -15.27
C TRP A 471 -13.52 9.03 -14.82
N TYR A 472 -12.78 9.66 -15.72
CA TYR A 472 -12.05 10.90 -15.40
C TYR A 472 -13.01 12.00 -14.91
N ARG A 473 -14.11 12.25 -15.65
CA ARG A 473 -15.10 13.26 -15.25
C ARG A 473 -15.72 12.95 -13.89
N GLN A 474 -16.07 11.68 -13.61
CA GLN A 474 -16.58 11.26 -12.32
C GLN A 474 -15.57 11.49 -11.18
N VAL A 475 -14.28 11.28 -11.43
CA VAL A 475 -13.21 11.60 -10.46
C VAL A 475 -13.10 13.11 -10.25
N VAL A 476 -13.20 13.89 -11.32
CA VAL A 476 -13.19 15.37 -11.26
C VAL A 476 -14.37 15.86 -10.42
N ASP A 477 -15.58 15.37 -10.72
CA ASP A 477 -16.80 15.74 -9.99
C ASP A 477 -16.71 15.41 -8.49
N ALA A 478 -16.08 14.26 -8.16
CA ALA A 478 -15.92 13.82 -6.78
C ALA A 478 -14.82 14.56 -6.02
N THR A 479 -13.80 15.08 -6.70
CA THR A 479 -12.59 15.61 -6.06
C THR A 479 -12.37 17.11 -6.29
N GLY A 480 -13.02 17.71 -7.28
CA GLY A 480 -12.78 19.09 -7.70
C GLY A 480 -11.36 19.33 -8.22
N VAL A 481 -10.68 18.29 -8.73
CA VAL A 481 -9.33 18.42 -9.28
C VAL A 481 -9.34 19.15 -10.63
N GLU A 482 -8.30 19.95 -10.91
CA GLU A 482 -8.11 20.51 -12.25
C GLU A 482 -8.00 19.38 -13.27
N PHE A 483 -8.69 19.51 -14.42
CA PHE A 483 -8.75 18.47 -15.45
C PHE A 483 -8.39 18.97 -16.82
N LEU A 484 -7.36 18.38 -17.42
CA LEU A 484 -6.96 18.59 -18.80
C LEU A 484 -7.46 17.41 -19.64
N ASP A 485 -8.54 17.61 -20.41
CA ASP A 485 -9.06 16.60 -21.36
C ASP A 485 -8.19 16.47 -22.61
N LEU A 486 -6.95 16.04 -22.40
CA LEU A 486 -5.94 15.91 -23.44
C LEU A 486 -6.38 14.95 -24.56
N HIS A 487 -7.11 13.88 -24.21
CA HIS A 487 -7.65 12.93 -25.15
C HIS A 487 -8.49 13.60 -26.24
N ASN A 488 -9.50 14.37 -25.84
CA ASN A 488 -10.37 15.04 -26.80
C ASN A 488 -9.64 16.17 -27.54
N ILE A 489 -8.71 16.88 -26.88
CA ILE A 489 -7.88 17.91 -27.52
C ILE A 489 -7.02 17.31 -28.65
N ILE A 490 -6.36 16.18 -28.42
CA ILE A 490 -5.57 15.48 -29.44
C ILE A 490 -6.47 14.92 -30.53
N ALA A 491 -7.60 14.32 -30.16
CA ALA A 491 -8.53 13.76 -31.13
C ALA A 491 -9.11 14.84 -32.06
N ASP A 492 -9.46 16.02 -31.55
CA ASP A 492 -9.90 17.17 -32.38
C ASP A 492 -8.80 17.64 -33.33
N TYR A 493 -7.56 17.65 -32.84
CA TYR A 493 -6.41 17.99 -33.66
C TYR A 493 -6.22 16.99 -34.79
N LEU A 494 -6.28 15.68 -34.50
CA LEU A 494 -6.13 14.62 -35.50
C LEU A 494 -7.27 14.63 -36.53
N ASP A 495 -8.52 14.78 -36.08
CA ASP A 495 -9.69 14.89 -36.96
C ASP A 495 -9.54 16.04 -37.93
N LYS A 496 -9.04 17.18 -37.49
CA LYS A 496 -8.86 18.39 -38.30
C LYS A 496 -7.74 18.25 -39.32
N HIS A 497 -6.63 17.64 -38.94
CA HIS A 497 -5.39 17.68 -39.74
C HIS A 497 -5.13 16.42 -40.56
N TYR A 498 -5.66 15.26 -40.14
CA TYR A 498 -5.34 13.97 -40.79
C TYR A 498 -6.53 13.25 -41.41
N ASN A 499 -7.70 13.29 -40.82
CA ASN A 499 -8.97 12.69 -41.24
C ASN A 499 -8.96 11.18 -41.60
N SER A 500 -7.88 10.46 -41.36
CA SER A 500 -7.78 9.00 -41.51
C SER A 500 -6.60 8.40 -40.80
N LYS A 501 -6.71 7.10 -40.45
CA LYS A 501 -5.66 6.31 -39.83
C LYS A 501 -4.34 6.33 -40.61
N ALA A 502 -4.44 6.20 -41.96
CA ALA A 502 -3.27 6.16 -42.82
C ALA A 502 -2.51 7.50 -42.83
N LYS A 503 -3.23 8.62 -42.91
CA LYS A 503 -2.63 9.96 -42.86
C LYS A 503 -2.05 10.28 -41.49
N ALA A 504 -2.68 9.81 -40.42
CA ALA A 504 -2.19 10.01 -39.04
C ALA A 504 -1.00 9.09 -38.72
N ALA A 505 -0.59 8.15 -39.58
CA ALA A 505 0.51 7.24 -39.33
C ALA A 505 1.83 7.94 -39.00
N GLU A 506 2.11 9.12 -39.55
CA GLU A 506 3.32 9.90 -39.22
C GLU A 506 3.35 10.48 -37.81
N TYR A 507 2.17 10.61 -37.17
CA TYR A 507 2.02 11.10 -35.80
C TYR A 507 2.34 10.00 -34.77
N PHE A 508 2.15 8.76 -35.19
CA PHE A 508 2.40 7.58 -34.38
C PHE A 508 3.70 6.88 -34.80
N ASN A 509 4.19 5.99 -33.97
CA ASN A 509 5.30 5.13 -34.35
C ASN A 509 4.76 3.82 -34.98
N HIS A 510 5.40 2.71 -34.79
CA HIS A 510 5.07 1.43 -35.42
C HIS A 510 3.73 0.81 -34.94
N ASP A 511 3.06 1.39 -33.97
CA ASP A 511 1.78 0.91 -33.47
C ASP A 511 0.74 2.05 -33.40
N HIS A 512 -0.48 1.70 -32.95
CA HIS A 512 -1.58 2.66 -32.87
C HIS A 512 -1.59 3.48 -31.56
N THR A 513 -0.67 3.26 -30.64
CA THR A 513 -0.66 3.88 -29.29
C THR A 513 0.49 4.86 -29.10
N HIS A 514 1.70 4.44 -29.48
CA HIS A 514 2.91 5.21 -29.21
C HIS A 514 3.16 6.24 -30.31
N THR A 515 3.50 7.45 -29.88
CA THR A 515 3.75 8.56 -30.79
C THR A 515 5.19 8.57 -31.31
N SER A 516 5.36 9.09 -32.52
CA SER A 516 6.65 9.51 -33.06
C SER A 516 7.12 10.79 -32.35
N LEU A 517 8.33 11.25 -32.63
CA LEU A 517 8.81 12.55 -32.12
C LEU A 517 7.89 13.71 -32.54
N LYS A 518 7.36 13.66 -33.79
CA LYS A 518 6.38 14.63 -34.29
C LYS A 518 5.11 14.63 -33.47
N GLY A 519 4.52 13.45 -33.22
CA GLY A 519 3.33 13.30 -32.41
C GLY A 519 3.54 13.74 -30.95
N ALA A 520 4.62 13.30 -30.32
CA ALA A 520 4.94 13.70 -28.95
C ALA A 520 5.18 15.20 -28.81
N THR A 521 5.85 15.85 -29.80
CA THR A 521 6.05 17.30 -29.81
C THR A 521 4.72 18.03 -29.87
N ASN A 522 3.83 17.58 -30.76
CA ASN A 522 2.52 18.18 -30.87
C ASN A 522 1.67 17.96 -29.61
N ASN A 523 1.71 16.76 -29.00
CA ASN A 523 1.02 16.49 -27.75
C ASN A 523 1.51 17.41 -26.64
N ALA A 524 2.82 17.66 -26.52
CA ALA A 524 3.37 18.60 -25.55
C ALA A 524 2.83 20.04 -25.75
N LEU A 525 2.77 20.49 -27.00
CA LEU A 525 2.18 21.80 -27.34
C LEU A 525 0.69 21.87 -27.01
N LEU A 526 -0.05 20.78 -27.26
CA LEU A 526 -1.48 20.66 -26.92
C LEU A 526 -1.69 20.66 -25.39
N VAL A 527 -0.81 20.04 -24.62
CA VAL A 527 -0.80 20.15 -23.14
C VAL A 527 -0.66 21.60 -22.73
N ALA A 528 0.34 22.33 -23.26
CA ALA A 528 0.53 23.74 -22.95
C ALA A 528 -0.69 24.61 -23.34
N LYS A 529 -1.26 24.36 -24.53
CA LYS A 529 -2.48 25.04 -24.98
C LYS A 529 -3.66 24.77 -24.06
N GLY A 530 -3.85 23.52 -23.67
CA GLY A 530 -4.94 23.12 -22.77
C GLY A 530 -4.80 23.74 -21.38
N LEU A 531 -3.60 23.72 -20.80
CA LEU A 531 -3.33 24.37 -19.51
C LEU A 531 -3.64 25.88 -19.54
N LYS A 532 -3.32 26.58 -20.65
CA LYS A 532 -3.68 27.99 -20.84
C LYS A 532 -5.21 28.16 -20.95
N ALA A 533 -5.87 27.30 -21.72
CA ALA A 533 -7.32 27.39 -21.96
C ALA A 533 -8.15 27.17 -20.70
N MET A 534 -7.69 26.28 -19.79
CA MET A 534 -8.36 26.02 -18.51
C MET A 534 -7.95 27.00 -17.38
N HIS A 535 -7.15 28.01 -17.70
CA HIS A 535 -6.63 29.00 -16.72
C HIS A 535 -5.94 28.36 -15.51
N SER A 536 -5.27 27.23 -15.70
CA SER A 536 -4.51 26.59 -14.62
C SER A 536 -3.40 27.48 -14.09
N LYS A 537 -3.17 27.45 -12.78
CA LYS A 537 -2.03 28.14 -12.17
C LYS A 537 -0.69 27.71 -12.81
N LEU A 538 -0.60 26.46 -13.26
CA LEU A 538 0.58 25.94 -13.95
C LEU A 538 0.85 26.67 -15.27
N ALA A 539 -0.17 27.26 -15.91
CA ALA A 539 -0.01 28.02 -17.16
C ALA A 539 0.92 29.23 -17.01
N GLY A 540 1.04 29.82 -15.83
CA GLY A 540 1.99 30.94 -15.55
C GLY A 540 3.47 30.56 -15.64
N TYR A 541 3.77 29.26 -15.72
CA TYR A 541 5.12 28.70 -15.84
C TYR A 541 5.45 28.22 -17.27
N LEU A 542 4.53 28.36 -18.20
CA LEU A 542 4.78 28.03 -19.62
C LEU A 542 5.64 29.11 -20.30
N LYS A 543 6.24 28.71 -21.43
CA LYS A 543 6.94 29.62 -22.34
C LYS A 543 5.97 30.54 -23.08
#